data_853a4952425e360cdfdb3c1ab9cc87b7
#
_entry.id   853a4952425e360cdfdb3c1ab9cc87b7
#
_cell.length_a   1.000
_cell.length_b   1.000
_cell.length_c   1.000
_cell.angle_alpha   90.00
_cell.angle_beta   90.00
_cell.angle_gamma   90.00
#
_symmetry.space_group_name_H-M   'P 1'
#
loop_
_entity.id
_entity.type
_entity.pdbx_description
1 polymer ?
#
loop_
_entity_poly.entity_id
_entity_poly.type
_entity_poly.pdbx_seq_one_letter_code
_entity_poly.pdbx_strand_id
1 'polypeptide(L)'
;MVQDLPLLLSASQGKKVNRPPVWMMRQAGRYMKIYRDLRERYPSFRERSENPELSYEISMQPFHAFKPDGVILFSDILTPLPGMGINFEIIESKGPIIEDPIRTLNQVENLKELIPSESLNFVGQVLTSLKKDVNNEATVLGFVGAPWTLACLLYTSPSPRDPNRSRMPSSA
;
A
#
# COMPACT_ATOMS: atom_id res chain seq x y z
N MET A 1 -6.49 -33.44 1.06
CA MET A 1 -5.27 -32.92 1.71
C MET A 1 -5.60 -31.52 2.20
N VAL A 2 -5.56 -31.26 3.51
CA VAL A 2 -5.70 -29.90 4.04
C VAL A 2 -4.44 -29.16 3.60
N GLN A 3 -4.57 -28.20 2.70
CA GLN A 3 -3.45 -27.36 2.30
C GLN A 3 -2.95 -26.62 3.55
N ASP A 4 -1.71 -26.81 3.93
CA ASP A 4 -1.11 -26.08 5.05
C ASP A 4 -1.19 -24.56 4.76
N LEU A 5 -1.69 -23.82 5.74
CA LEU A 5 -1.76 -22.36 5.62
C LEU A 5 -0.35 -21.76 5.59
N PRO A 6 -0.14 -20.66 4.86
CA PRO A 6 1.12 -19.93 4.90
C PRO A 6 1.57 -19.59 6.32
N LEU A 7 2.88 -19.61 6.56
CA LEU A 7 3.48 -19.50 7.88
C LEU A 7 3.03 -18.23 8.64
N LEU A 8 3.03 -17.08 7.96
CA LEU A 8 2.62 -15.80 8.56
C LEU A 8 1.11 -15.81 8.91
N LEU A 9 0.27 -16.40 8.05
CA LEU A 9 -1.17 -16.52 8.33
C LEU A 9 -1.43 -17.47 9.50
N SER A 10 -0.71 -18.60 9.56
CA SER A 10 -0.81 -19.52 10.69
C SER A 10 -0.42 -18.87 12.01
N ALA A 11 0.69 -18.14 12.03
CA ALA A 11 1.15 -17.41 13.22
C ALA A 11 0.15 -16.31 13.65
N SER A 12 -0.42 -15.57 12.69
CA SER A 12 -1.42 -14.54 12.99
C SER A 12 -2.72 -15.09 13.58
N GLN A 13 -3.02 -16.36 13.33
CA GLN A 13 -4.15 -17.09 13.92
C GLN A 13 -3.81 -17.76 15.26
N GLY A 14 -2.63 -17.49 15.84
CA GLY A 14 -2.18 -18.09 17.10
C GLY A 14 -1.81 -19.58 16.97
N LYS A 15 -1.68 -20.12 15.77
CA LYS A 15 -1.27 -21.52 15.56
C LYS A 15 0.21 -21.70 15.83
N LYS A 16 0.59 -22.89 16.32
CA LYS A 16 1.99 -23.23 16.51
C LYS A 16 2.70 -23.31 15.15
N VAL A 17 3.80 -22.61 15.03
CA VAL A 17 4.65 -22.60 13.84
C VAL A 17 6.06 -23.08 14.17
N ASN A 18 6.78 -23.60 13.20
CA ASN A 18 8.12 -24.18 13.37
C ASN A 18 9.23 -23.11 13.49
N ARG A 19 8.96 -21.88 13.04
CA ARG A 19 9.84 -20.72 13.16
C ARG A 19 9.03 -19.42 13.11
N PRO A 20 9.56 -18.30 13.61
CA PRO A 20 8.93 -17.00 13.39
C PRO A 20 8.82 -16.69 11.88
N PRO A 21 7.68 -16.19 11.41
CA PRO A 21 7.56 -15.69 10.05
C PRO A 21 8.37 -14.40 9.87
N VAL A 22 8.94 -14.21 8.69
CA VAL A 22 9.74 -13.03 8.35
C VAL A 22 9.08 -12.28 7.20
N TRP A 23 8.71 -11.05 7.48
CA TRP A 23 8.31 -10.06 6.49
C TRP A 23 8.82 -8.68 6.92
N MET A 24 9.39 -7.93 6.00
CA MET A 24 9.94 -6.61 6.27
C MET A 24 9.09 -5.53 5.58
N MET A 25 8.69 -4.51 6.33
CA MET A 25 8.02 -3.35 5.77
C MET A 25 8.87 -2.70 4.67
N ARG A 26 8.22 -2.14 3.65
CA ARG A 26 8.86 -1.52 2.48
C ARG A 26 9.65 -2.50 1.60
N GLN A 27 9.20 -3.73 1.54
CA GLN A 27 9.75 -4.74 0.60
C GLN A 27 9.53 -4.40 -0.88
N ALA A 28 8.76 -3.35 -1.22
CA ALA A 28 8.70 -2.79 -2.59
C ALA A 28 10.08 -2.45 -3.14
N GLY A 29 11.09 -2.58 -2.28
CA GLY A 29 12.47 -2.72 -2.69
C GLY A 29 13.03 -1.51 -3.42
N ARG A 30 12.79 -0.30 -2.92
CA ARG A 30 13.41 0.93 -3.48
C ARG A 30 14.92 0.82 -3.66
N TYR A 31 15.58 -0.06 -2.91
CA TYR A 31 17.01 -0.39 -3.03
C TYR A 31 17.30 -1.35 -4.19
N MET A 32 16.33 -2.11 -4.67
CA MET A 32 16.51 -3.06 -5.76
C MET A 32 16.67 -2.33 -7.10
N LYS A 33 17.65 -2.75 -7.90
CA LYS A 33 17.87 -2.16 -9.22
C LYS A 33 16.65 -2.31 -10.12
N ILE A 34 16.02 -3.49 -10.11
CA ILE A 34 14.83 -3.79 -10.92
C ILE A 34 13.68 -2.81 -10.63
N TYR A 35 13.47 -2.43 -9.36
CA TYR A 35 12.47 -1.42 -8.99
C TYR A 35 12.86 -0.02 -9.50
N ARG A 36 14.14 0.35 -9.37
CA ARG A 36 14.61 1.67 -9.83
C ARG A 36 14.48 1.82 -11.34
N ASP A 37 14.87 0.78 -12.09
CA ASP A 37 14.74 0.76 -13.56
C ASP A 37 13.26 0.87 -14.00
N LEU A 38 12.34 0.22 -13.26
CA LEU A 38 10.90 0.34 -13.51
C LEU A 38 10.39 1.74 -13.17
N ARG A 39 10.85 2.33 -12.06
CA ARG A 39 10.49 3.70 -11.67
C ARG A 39 10.97 4.75 -12.67
N GLU A 40 12.12 4.57 -13.29
CA GLU A 40 12.61 5.47 -14.35
C GLU A 40 11.72 5.43 -15.58
N ARG A 41 11.20 4.25 -15.94
CA ARG A 41 10.26 4.08 -17.07
C ARG A 41 8.86 4.62 -16.76
N TYR A 42 8.42 4.47 -15.52
CA TYR A 42 7.10 4.89 -15.01
C TYR A 42 7.29 5.82 -13.80
N PRO A 43 7.57 7.10 -13.99
CA PRO A 43 7.90 8.02 -12.89
C PRO A 43 6.74 8.28 -11.93
N SER A 44 5.49 8.26 -12.42
CA SER A 44 4.33 8.49 -11.59
C SER A 44 4.13 7.37 -10.57
N PHE A 45 4.05 7.72 -9.29
CA PHE A 45 3.74 6.74 -8.24
C PHE A 45 2.33 6.19 -8.39
N ARG A 46 1.36 7.05 -8.70
CA ARG A 46 -0.03 6.64 -8.91
C ARG A 46 -0.15 5.66 -10.07
N GLU A 47 0.49 5.94 -11.21
CA GLU A 47 0.51 5.03 -12.33
C GLU A 47 1.01 3.64 -11.91
N ARG A 48 2.14 3.57 -11.18
CA ARG A 48 2.69 2.29 -10.71
C ARG A 48 1.80 1.56 -9.72
N SER A 49 1.04 2.27 -8.88
CA SER A 49 0.19 1.67 -7.85
C SER A 49 -1.24 1.38 -8.33
N GLU A 50 -1.74 2.11 -9.33
CA GLU A 50 -3.09 1.98 -9.86
C GLU A 50 -3.15 1.11 -11.14
N ASN A 51 -2.02 0.90 -11.82
CA ASN A 51 -1.92 -0.06 -12.92
C ASN A 51 -1.73 -1.49 -12.36
N PRO A 52 -2.64 -2.45 -12.66
CA PRO A 52 -2.58 -3.79 -12.09
C PRO A 52 -1.28 -4.54 -12.41
N GLU A 53 -0.78 -4.44 -13.64
CA GLU A 53 0.42 -5.14 -14.08
C GLU A 53 1.67 -4.63 -13.37
N LEU A 54 1.81 -3.30 -13.28
CA LEU A 54 2.96 -2.67 -12.60
C LEU A 54 2.93 -2.93 -11.09
N SER A 55 1.76 -2.78 -10.45
CA SER A 55 1.59 -3.05 -9.03
C SER A 55 1.89 -4.52 -8.70
N TYR A 56 1.41 -5.45 -9.53
CA TYR A 56 1.72 -6.87 -9.40
C TYR A 56 3.23 -7.14 -9.55
N GLU A 57 3.85 -6.64 -10.62
CA GLU A 57 5.29 -6.81 -10.87
C GLU A 57 6.11 -6.33 -9.66
N ILE A 58 5.84 -5.11 -9.19
CA ILE A 58 6.55 -4.53 -8.04
C ILE A 58 6.35 -5.36 -6.77
N SER A 59 5.13 -5.83 -6.52
CA SER A 59 4.82 -6.67 -5.35
C SER A 59 5.58 -7.99 -5.36
N MET A 60 5.78 -8.58 -6.55
CA MET A 60 6.45 -9.87 -6.72
C MET A 60 7.97 -9.79 -6.72
N GLN A 61 8.57 -8.65 -7.04
CA GLN A 61 10.03 -8.50 -7.09
C GLN A 61 10.74 -8.97 -5.80
N PRO A 62 10.36 -8.53 -4.59
CA PRO A 62 10.97 -9.01 -3.35
C PRO A 62 10.69 -10.49 -3.09
N PHE A 63 9.51 -10.98 -3.47
CA PHE A 63 9.17 -12.39 -3.31
C PHE A 63 10.07 -13.30 -4.14
N HIS A 64 10.33 -12.94 -5.39
CA HIS A 64 11.24 -13.69 -6.25
C HIS A 64 12.68 -13.65 -5.75
N ALA A 65 13.11 -12.49 -5.21
CA ALA A 65 14.49 -12.30 -4.77
C ALA A 65 14.81 -12.95 -3.42
N PHE A 66 13.86 -12.93 -2.46
CA PHE A 66 14.15 -13.25 -1.05
C PHE A 66 13.22 -14.28 -0.43
N LYS A 67 12.13 -14.66 -1.10
CA LYS A 67 11.14 -15.61 -0.58
C LYS A 67 10.69 -15.34 0.86
N PRO A 68 10.24 -14.10 1.19
CA PRO A 68 9.71 -13.79 2.52
C PRO A 68 8.38 -14.52 2.77
N ASP A 69 7.95 -14.60 4.05
CA ASP A 69 6.68 -15.23 4.43
C ASP A 69 5.45 -14.37 4.16
N GLY A 70 5.64 -13.16 3.66
CA GLY A 70 4.58 -12.25 3.25
C GLY A 70 4.89 -11.53 1.95
N VAL A 71 3.85 -11.29 1.15
CA VAL A 71 3.89 -10.48 -0.08
C VAL A 71 2.85 -9.39 0.07
N ILE A 72 3.29 -8.12 0.13
CA ILE A 72 2.37 -7.01 0.25
C ILE A 72 2.01 -6.43 -1.11
N LEU A 73 0.74 -6.12 -1.29
CA LEU A 73 0.26 -5.33 -2.41
C LEU A 73 1.00 -3.98 -2.47
N PHE A 74 1.60 -3.66 -3.60
CA PHE A 74 2.14 -2.33 -3.86
C PHE A 74 1.00 -1.35 -4.11
N SER A 75 0.72 -0.49 -3.13
CA SER A 75 -0.39 0.45 -3.12
C SER A 75 -0.06 1.68 -2.28
N ASP A 76 -1.02 2.59 -2.15
CA ASP A 76 -0.96 3.74 -1.24
C ASP A 76 -2.15 3.75 -0.28
N ILE A 77 -1.97 4.32 0.90
CA ILE A 77 -3.05 4.48 1.89
C ILE A 77 -4.17 5.41 1.40
N LEU A 78 -3.85 6.31 0.45
CA LEU A 78 -4.79 7.27 -0.12
C LEU A 78 -5.56 6.72 -1.32
N THR A 79 -5.27 5.50 -1.76
CA THR A 79 -5.92 4.84 -2.90
C THR A 79 -7.47 4.93 -2.90
N PRO A 80 -8.18 4.90 -1.76
CA PRO A 80 -9.64 5.06 -1.74
C PRO A 80 -10.15 6.46 -2.04
N LEU A 81 -9.34 7.50 -1.85
CA LEU A 81 -9.80 8.89 -1.87
C LEU A 81 -10.41 9.35 -3.19
N PRO A 82 -9.86 9.01 -4.38
CA PRO A 82 -10.48 9.39 -5.65
C PRO A 82 -11.90 8.85 -5.81
N GLY A 83 -12.16 7.62 -5.34
CA GLY A 83 -13.50 7.03 -5.31
C GLY A 83 -14.47 7.79 -4.40
N MET A 84 -13.97 8.46 -3.37
CA MET A 84 -14.73 9.33 -2.48
C MET A 84 -14.88 10.77 -3.01
N GLY A 85 -14.32 11.07 -4.18
CA GLY A 85 -14.38 12.40 -4.80
C GLY A 85 -13.26 13.36 -4.37
N ILE A 86 -12.22 12.85 -3.71
CA ILE A 86 -11.07 13.64 -3.26
C ILE A 86 -9.87 13.36 -4.14
N ASN A 87 -9.40 14.37 -4.85
CA ASN A 87 -8.17 14.27 -5.63
C ASN A 87 -6.95 14.52 -4.76
N PHE A 88 -5.88 13.79 -5.04
CA PHE A 88 -4.57 13.99 -4.44
C PHE A 88 -3.48 13.75 -5.45
N GLU A 89 -2.34 14.35 -5.21
CA GLU A 89 -1.11 14.08 -5.94
C GLU A 89 0.00 13.63 -5.00
N ILE A 90 0.93 12.83 -5.50
CA ILE A 90 2.12 12.43 -4.74
C ILE A 90 3.33 13.09 -5.38
N ILE A 91 3.81 14.16 -4.76
CA ILE A 91 5.00 14.88 -5.18
C ILE A 91 6.20 14.30 -4.43
N GLU A 92 7.20 13.83 -5.15
CA GLU A 92 8.34 13.11 -4.58
C GLU A 92 9.07 13.86 -3.45
N SER A 93 9.19 15.17 -3.57
CA SER A 93 9.87 16.02 -2.59
C SER A 93 8.99 16.45 -1.40
N LYS A 94 7.66 16.36 -1.54
CA LYS A 94 6.68 16.88 -0.57
C LYS A 94 5.78 15.80 0.02
N GLY A 95 5.71 14.62 -0.62
CA GLY A 95 4.75 13.57 -0.27
C GLY A 95 3.35 13.80 -0.85
N PRO A 96 2.30 13.21 -0.26
CA PRO A 96 0.94 13.39 -0.73
C PRO A 96 0.44 14.80 -0.46
N ILE A 97 -0.19 15.39 -1.48
CA ILE A 97 -0.82 16.71 -1.42
C ILE A 97 -2.29 16.55 -1.80
N ILE A 98 -3.17 16.99 -0.92
CA ILE A 98 -4.59 17.12 -1.17
C ILE A 98 -4.86 18.60 -1.42
N GLU A 99 -5.31 18.95 -2.63
CA GLU A 99 -5.50 20.34 -3.04
C GLU A 99 -6.55 21.05 -2.18
N ASP A 100 -7.69 20.38 -1.97
CA ASP A 100 -8.82 20.89 -1.20
C ASP A 100 -9.02 20.10 0.10
N PRO A 101 -8.26 20.41 1.17
CA PRO A 101 -8.40 19.69 2.44
C PRO A 101 -9.76 19.97 3.09
N ILE A 102 -10.32 18.93 3.71
CA ILE A 102 -11.63 19.00 4.39
C ILE A 102 -11.50 19.81 5.69
N ARG A 103 -12.34 20.84 5.85
CA ARG A 103 -12.34 21.75 7.00
C ARG A 103 -13.71 21.92 7.65
N THR A 104 -14.78 21.56 6.96
CA THR A 104 -16.15 21.78 7.41
C THR A 104 -16.96 20.50 7.35
N LEU A 105 -18.01 20.42 8.19
CA LEU A 105 -18.94 19.30 8.18
C LEU A 105 -19.64 19.14 6.83
N ASN A 106 -20.02 20.23 6.19
CA ASN A 106 -20.63 20.21 4.86
C ASN A 106 -19.72 19.55 3.80
N GLN A 107 -18.41 19.74 3.88
CA GLN A 107 -17.47 19.05 2.99
C GLN A 107 -17.43 17.54 3.27
N VAL A 108 -17.57 17.13 4.53
CA VAL A 108 -17.66 15.71 4.90
C VAL A 108 -18.95 15.09 4.34
N GLU A 109 -20.07 15.78 4.48
CA GLU A 109 -21.40 15.33 4.01
C GLU A 109 -21.46 15.20 2.47
N ASN A 110 -20.61 15.94 1.75
CA ASN A 110 -20.50 15.89 0.30
C ASN A 110 -19.54 14.81 -0.22
N LEU A 111 -18.90 14.03 0.67
CA LEU A 111 -18.08 12.89 0.25
C LEU A 111 -18.96 11.84 -0.43
N LYS A 112 -18.46 11.30 -1.53
CA LYS A 112 -19.13 10.18 -2.21
C LYS A 112 -18.93 8.90 -1.43
N GLU A 113 -19.96 8.07 -1.42
CA GLU A 113 -19.80 6.69 -0.94
C GLU A 113 -18.83 5.93 -1.84
N LEU A 114 -17.85 5.27 -1.22
CA LEU A 114 -16.88 4.47 -1.95
C LEU A 114 -17.52 3.13 -2.35
N ILE A 115 -17.58 2.87 -3.64
CA ILE A 115 -17.98 1.57 -4.19
C ILE A 115 -16.70 0.84 -4.64
N PRO A 116 -16.17 -0.11 -3.83
CA PRO A 116 -14.86 -0.72 -4.09
C PRO A 116 -14.79 -1.47 -5.43
N SER A 117 -15.89 -2.11 -5.86
CA SER A 117 -15.97 -2.82 -7.14
C SER A 117 -15.82 -1.90 -8.36
N GLU A 118 -16.13 -0.62 -8.22
CA GLU A 118 -16.01 0.36 -9.29
C GLU A 118 -14.67 1.11 -9.20
N SER A 119 -14.39 1.66 -8.02
CA SER A 119 -13.25 2.57 -7.83
C SER A 119 -11.92 1.86 -7.57
N LEU A 120 -11.95 0.61 -7.05
CA LEU A 120 -10.76 -0.14 -6.61
C LEU A 120 -10.64 -1.50 -7.31
N ASN A 121 -11.24 -1.65 -8.49
CA ASN A 121 -11.21 -2.91 -9.23
C ASN A 121 -9.77 -3.39 -9.50
N PHE A 122 -8.85 -2.47 -9.80
CA PHE A 122 -7.43 -2.78 -9.98
C PHE A 122 -6.80 -3.42 -8.74
N VAL A 123 -7.18 -3.02 -7.53
CA VAL A 123 -6.71 -3.65 -6.27
C VAL A 123 -7.14 -5.11 -6.22
N GLY A 124 -8.41 -5.39 -6.54
CA GLY A 124 -8.95 -6.75 -6.59
C GLY A 124 -8.23 -7.63 -7.60
N GLN A 125 -7.92 -7.09 -8.78
CA GLN A 125 -7.18 -7.79 -9.83
C GLN A 125 -5.77 -8.17 -9.36
N VAL A 126 -5.03 -7.22 -8.79
CA VAL A 126 -3.67 -7.48 -8.28
C VAL A 126 -3.69 -8.52 -7.16
N LEU A 127 -4.58 -8.39 -6.18
CA LEU A 127 -4.69 -9.36 -5.08
C LEU A 127 -5.02 -10.77 -5.58
N THR A 128 -5.87 -10.88 -6.59
CA THR A 128 -6.22 -12.16 -7.20
C THR A 128 -5.00 -12.79 -7.89
N SER A 129 -4.25 -12.01 -8.66
CA SER A 129 -3.04 -12.47 -9.34
C SER A 129 -1.96 -12.87 -8.34
N LEU A 130 -1.71 -12.03 -7.32
CA LEU A 130 -0.75 -12.33 -6.25
C LEU A 130 -1.10 -13.64 -5.53
N LYS A 131 -2.38 -13.81 -5.15
CA LYS A 131 -2.83 -15.01 -4.45
C LYS A 131 -2.64 -16.27 -5.29
N LYS A 132 -2.89 -16.18 -6.59
CA LYS A 132 -2.71 -17.28 -7.52
C LYS A 132 -1.24 -17.68 -7.64
N ASP A 133 -0.35 -16.72 -7.85
CA ASP A 133 1.04 -16.98 -8.22
C ASP A 133 1.95 -17.23 -7.01
N VAL A 134 1.61 -16.62 -5.85
CA VAL A 134 2.25 -16.95 -4.56
C VAL A 134 1.88 -18.37 -4.07
N ASN A 135 0.70 -18.87 -4.48
CA ASN A 135 0.26 -20.27 -4.29
C ASN A 135 0.52 -20.84 -2.87
N ASN A 136 0.16 -20.09 -1.83
CA ASN A 136 0.37 -20.43 -0.42
C ASN A 136 1.84 -20.56 0.05
N GLU A 137 2.84 -20.27 -0.78
CA GLU A 137 4.23 -20.18 -0.32
C GLU A 137 4.44 -19.03 0.67
N ALA A 138 3.63 -17.97 0.56
CA ALA A 138 3.63 -16.84 1.47
C ALA A 138 2.20 -16.29 1.68
N THR A 139 2.04 -15.43 2.67
CA THR A 139 0.78 -14.73 2.93
C THR A 139 0.68 -13.48 2.08
N VAL A 140 -0.37 -13.34 1.28
CA VAL A 140 -0.66 -12.09 0.58
C VAL A 140 -1.27 -11.10 1.57
N LEU A 141 -0.67 -9.91 1.63
CA LEU A 141 -1.05 -8.83 2.53
C LEU A 141 -1.68 -7.69 1.73
N GLY A 142 -2.88 -7.29 2.11
CA GLY A 142 -3.50 -6.05 1.64
C GLY A 142 -2.83 -4.84 2.28
N PHE A 143 -3.10 -3.66 1.71
CA PHE A 143 -2.58 -2.40 2.21
C PHE A 143 -3.70 -1.36 2.28
N VAL A 144 -3.92 -0.79 3.46
CA VAL A 144 -5.01 0.16 3.72
C VAL A 144 -4.60 1.15 4.80
N GLY A 145 -5.01 2.41 4.63
CA GLY A 145 -4.89 3.43 5.68
C GLY A 145 -5.94 3.23 6.77
N ALA A 146 -5.53 3.37 8.04
CA ALA A 146 -6.50 3.40 9.12
C ALA A 146 -7.41 4.64 8.99
N PRO A 147 -8.71 4.55 9.36
CA PRO A 147 -9.66 5.66 9.22
C PRO A 147 -9.16 6.97 9.86
N TRP A 148 -8.58 6.87 11.05
CA TRP A 148 -8.01 8.04 11.73
C TRP A 148 -6.84 8.67 10.97
N THR A 149 -5.97 7.85 10.40
CA THR A 149 -4.83 8.33 9.59
C THR A 149 -5.33 9.07 8.35
N LEU A 150 -6.33 8.53 7.67
CA LEU A 150 -6.93 9.18 6.49
C LEU A 150 -7.63 10.48 6.87
N ALA A 151 -8.41 10.50 7.95
CA ALA A 151 -9.06 11.70 8.46
C ALA A 151 -8.05 12.81 8.79
N CYS A 152 -6.93 12.45 9.46
CA CYS A 152 -5.86 13.40 9.74
C CYS A 152 -5.24 13.97 8.46
N LEU A 153 -4.98 13.14 7.46
CA LEU A 153 -4.41 13.59 6.18
C LEU A 153 -5.37 14.51 5.43
N LEU A 154 -6.66 14.16 5.40
CA LEU A 154 -7.71 14.96 4.76
C LEU A 154 -7.87 16.34 5.41
N TYR A 155 -7.68 16.41 6.72
CA TYR A 155 -7.79 17.65 7.46
C TYR A 155 -6.51 18.51 7.43
N THR A 156 -5.31 17.89 7.47
CA THR A 156 -4.03 18.61 7.69
C THR A 156 -3.23 18.86 6.43
N SER A 157 -3.53 18.21 5.32
CA SER A 157 -2.78 18.37 4.07
C SER A 157 -3.19 19.67 3.32
N PRO A 158 -2.25 20.44 2.75
CA PRO A 158 -0.81 20.39 3.06
C PRO A 158 -0.55 21.04 4.43
N SER A 159 0.15 20.34 5.31
CA SER A 159 0.50 20.89 6.63
C SER A 159 1.90 21.51 6.59
N PRO A 160 2.08 22.77 7.01
CA PRO A 160 3.40 23.36 7.17
C PRO A 160 4.25 22.68 8.25
N ARG A 161 3.66 21.80 9.06
CA ARG A 161 4.37 21.03 10.11
C ARG A 161 4.90 19.69 9.63
N ASP A 162 4.42 19.15 8.50
CA ASP A 162 4.82 17.83 8.01
C ASP A 162 6.30 17.73 7.58
N PRO A 163 6.94 18.77 7.02
CA PRO A 163 8.36 18.70 6.71
C PRO A 163 9.27 18.49 7.93
N ASN A 164 8.78 18.84 9.11
CA ASN A 164 9.57 18.76 10.36
C ASN A 164 9.33 17.48 11.18
N ARG A 165 8.27 16.71 10.89
CA ARG A 165 7.96 15.47 11.61
C ARG A 165 8.70 14.24 11.11
N SER A 166 9.28 14.27 9.93
CA SER A 166 10.13 13.19 9.42
C SER A 166 11.53 13.17 10.04
N ARG A 167 11.87 14.13 10.87
CA ARG A 167 13.08 14.11 11.70
C ARG A 167 12.76 13.47 13.06
N MET A 168 12.44 12.18 13.07
CA MET A 168 12.76 11.42 14.27
C MET A 168 14.28 11.39 14.38
N PRO A 169 14.87 11.82 15.51
CA PRO A 169 16.27 11.60 15.75
C PRO A 169 16.52 10.10 15.67
N SER A 170 17.44 9.68 14.83
CA SER A 170 18.03 8.36 14.96
C SER A 170 18.83 8.37 16.26
N SER A 171 18.15 8.07 17.34
CA SER A 171 18.83 7.82 18.60
C SER A 171 19.07 6.33 18.72
N ALA A 172 20.35 6.02 18.59
CA ALA A 172 21.11 4.90 19.14
C ALA A 172 20.49 3.51 19.04
#